data_77715b893ea76b741bbebedd83afbb49
#
_entry.id   77715b893ea76b741bbebedd83afbb49
#
_cell.length_a   1.000
_cell.length_b   1.000
_cell.length_c   1.000
_cell.angle_alpha   90.00
_cell.angle_beta   90.00
_cell.angle_gamma   90.00
#
_symmetry.space_group_name_H-M   'P 1'
#
loop_
_entity.id
_entity.type
_entity.pdbx_description
1 polymer ?
#
loop_
_entity_poly.entity_id
_entity_poly.type
_entity_poly.pdbx_seq_one_letter_code
_entity_poly.pdbx_strand_id
1 'polypeptide(L)'
;MKVIPRDEHTISRKNISDSALKVMSRLRNQGFKAYLVGGAVRDLMLGGHPKDFDVATNATPEEVNAVFRNSRIIGRRFRIVHVRFGREIIEVTTFRGHHDSEDTSTRDKSAHSRQSDKGLLLRDNVYGTLEEDAVRRDLTVNALYYDSGTFEVYDHVHGVADLKRHNICIIGDPAQRYREDPVRMLRVMRFAAKLDFSIEDKTQNAIAGCAALLAEIPAARLFDEFLKLFMAGYAQRTLELLLEFDLLQYLAPASNKKIRRDTQARRLVQAAMRNTDTRILDGKPVTPAFILAALLWPAVRVQAEQHRGHGEPLQVAINNAGQSLMSEAVQTLSIPKRFSIPMREIREFQSRLERTKGRRAAELVDHRRFRAAYDFLLLREEAGEDTGELGDFWTDFQTLSLEERLSQAGAG
;
A
#
# COMPACT_ATOMS: atom_id res chain seq x y z
N MET A 1 -24.83 -17.48 -9.05
CA MET A 1 -24.42 -17.63 -7.64
C MET A 1 -24.01 -19.07 -7.40
N LYS A 2 -22.86 -19.31 -6.80
CA LYS A 2 -22.42 -20.62 -6.31
C LYS A 2 -22.42 -20.58 -4.78
N VAL A 3 -23.02 -21.59 -4.15
CA VAL A 3 -22.94 -21.78 -2.69
C VAL A 3 -21.94 -22.91 -2.44
N ILE A 4 -20.95 -22.65 -1.58
CA ILE A 4 -19.93 -23.62 -1.20
C ILE A 4 -20.28 -24.08 0.22
N PRO A 5 -20.69 -25.35 0.40
CA PRO A 5 -21.08 -25.86 1.72
C PRO A 5 -19.87 -26.06 2.63
N ARG A 6 -20.14 -26.30 3.91
CA ARG A 6 -19.12 -26.38 4.98
C ARG A 6 -18.01 -27.41 4.70
N ASP A 7 -18.34 -28.51 4.07
CA ASP A 7 -17.42 -29.61 3.76
C ASP A 7 -16.52 -29.35 2.54
N GLU A 8 -16.84 -28.32 1.73
CA GLU A 8 -16.04 -27.94 0.56
C GLU A 8 -15.04 -26.77 0.82
N HIS A 9 -14.91 -26.28 2.05
CA HIS A 9 -13.97 -25.19 2.37
C HIS A 9 -13.32 -25.35 3.75
N THR A 10 -12.22 -24.61 3.98
CA THR A 10 -11.38 -24.69 5.19
C THR A 10 -11.78 -23.74 6.30
N ILE A 11 -12.72 -22.81 6.10
CA ILE A 11 -13.08 -21.77 7.06
C ILE A 11 -13.57 -22.39 8.37
N SER A 12 -12.91 -22.05 9.49
CA SER A 12 -13.32 -22.41 10.82
C SER A 12 -13.68 -21.16 11.62
N ARG A 13 -14.80 -21.21 12.37
CA ARG A 13 -15.19 -20.12 13.30
C ARG A 13 -14.11 -19.83 14.35
N LYS A 14 -13.27 -20.80 14.70
CA LYS A 14 -12.14 -20.60 15.62
C LYS A 14 -11.11 -19.60 15.11
N ASN A 15 -11.05 -19.41 13.78
CA ASN A 15 -10.11 -18.48 13.13
C ASN A 15 -10.75 -17.11 12.81
N ILE A 16 -12.01 -16.90 13.24
CA ILE A 16 -12.73 -15.63 13.11
C ILE A 16 -12.77 -14.97 14.49
N SER A 17 -12.54 -13.65 14.57
CA SER A 17 -12.57 -12.96 15.84
C SER A 17 -13.94 -13.05 16.51
N ASP A 18 -13.96 -13.16 17.83
CA ASP A 18 -15.18 -13.17 18.61
C ASP A 18 -16.03 -11.91 18.41
N SER A 19 -15.36 -10.78 18.19
CA SER A 19 -16.02 -9.50 17.90
C SER A 19 -16.77 -9.53 16.58
N ALA A 20 -16.15 -10.08 15.51
CA ALA A 20 -16.80 -10.22 14.21
C ALA A 20 -18.00 -11.20 14.29
N LEU A 21 -17.85 -12.33 14.99
CA LEU A 21 -18.94 -13.27 15.24
C LEU A 21 -20.09 -12.61 16.00
N LYS A 22 -19.79 -11.80 17.04
CA LYS A 22 -20.79 -11.05 17.80
C LYS A 22 -21.52 -10.04 16.95
N VAL A 23 -20.81 -9.31 16.07
CA VAL A 23 -21.42 -8.34 15.15
C VAL A 23 -22.39 -9.03 14.22
N MET A 24 -21.97 -10.11 13.55
CA MET A 24 -22.84 -10.85 12.63
C MET A 24 -24.06 -11.47 13.35
N SER A 25 -23.85 -12.08 14.51
CA SER A 25 -24.94 -12.67 15.30
C SER A 25 -25.95 -11.63 15.75
N ARG A 26 -25.48 -10.47 16.22
CA ARG A 26 -26.38 -9.40 16.72
C ARG A 26 -27.19 -8.76 15.60
N LEU A 27 -26.60 -8.54 14.42
CA LEU A 27 -27.33 -8.06 13.24
C LEU A 27 -28.40 -9.06 12.81
N ARG A 28 -28.09 -10.37 12.76
CA ARG A 28 -29.08 -11.41 12.43
C ARG A 28 -30.22 -11.47 13.44
N ASN A 29 -29.94 -11.34 14.73
CA ASN A 29 -30.97 -11.33 15.77
C ASN A 29 -31.92 -10.13 15.66
N GLN A 30 -31.52 -9.06 14.96
CA GLN A 30 -32.36 -7.92 14.61
C GLN A 30 -33.05 -8.07 13.24
N GLY A 31 -32.93 -9.24 12.60
CA GLY A 31 -33.57 -9.53 11.30
C GLY A 31 -32.76 -9.13 10.08
N PHE A 32 -31.52 -8.65 10.24
CA PHE A 32 -30.65 -8.29 9.15
C PHE A 32 -29.81 -9.46 8.63
N LYS A 33 -29.49 -9.46 7.35
CA LYS A 33 -28.46 -10.35 6.80
C LYS A 33 -27.08 -9.82 7.19
N ALA A 34 -26.14 -10.71 7.55
CA ALA A 34 -24.78 -10.31 7.93
C ALA A 34 -23.78 -11.42 7.56
N TYR A 35 -22.79 -11.05 6.78
CA TYR A 35 -21.76 -11.94 6.24
C TYR A 35 -20.36 -11.39 6.55
N LEU A 36 -19.42 -12.28 6.86
CA LEU A 36 -18.01 -11.94 6.77
C LEU A 36 -17.65 -11.80 5.30
N VAL A 37 -16.78 -10.83 4.93
CA VAL A 37 -16.54 -10.51 3.53
C VAL A 37 -15.09 -10.12 3.24
N GLY A 38 -14.72 -10.21 1.97
CA GLY A 38 -13.47 -9.62 1.48
C GLY A 38 -12.21 -10.40 1.86
N GLY A 39 -11.19 -9.66 2.27
CA GLY A 39 -9.87 -10.20 2.56
C GLY A 39 -9.86 -11.30 3.62
N ALA A 40 -10.71 -11.19 4.63
CA ALA A 40 -10.82 -12.19 5.70
C ALA A 40 -11.31 -13.54 5.15
N VAL A 41 -12.36 -13.54 4.32
CA VAL A 41 -12.89 -14.78 3.72
C VAL A 41 -11.86 -15.42 2.80
N ARG A 42 -11.22 -14.62 1.93
CA ARG A 42 -10.13 -15.08 1.06
C ARG A 42 -9.00 -15.73 1.87
N ASP A 43 -8.47 -15.04 2.87
CA ASP A 43 -7.32 -15.49 3.64
C ASP A 43 -7.68 -16.77 4.43
N LEU A 44 -8.90 -16.88 5.00
CA LEU A 44 -9.40 -18.10 5.63
C LEU A 44 -9.57 -19.26 4.64
N MET A 45 -10.03 -19.01 3.41
CA MET A 45 -10.11 -20.02 2.35
C MET A 45 -8.73 -20.57 1.93
N LEU A 46 -7.69 -19.72 2.03
CA LEU A 46 -6.30 -20.10 1.78
C LEU A 46 -5.60 -20.72 3.01
N GLY A 47 -6.33 -20.95 4.12
CA GLY A 47 -5.79 -21.50 5.36
C GLY A 47 -4.98 -20.50 6.21
N GLY A 48 -5.07 -19.20 5.90
CA GLY A 48 -4.40 -18.12 6.62
C GLY A 48 -5.17 -17.65 7.86
N HIS A 49 -4.55 -16.71 8.58
CA HIS A 49 -5.12 -16.09 9.78
C HIS A 49 -5.27 -14.57 9.56
N PRO A 50 -6.44 -14.09 9.11
CA PRO A 50 -6.67 -12.66 8.92
C PRO A 50 -6.58 -11.90 10.24
N LYS A 51 -6.08 -10.66 10.17
CA LYS A 51 -5.98 -9.75 11.32
C LYS A 51 -7.20 -8.82 11.41
N ASP A 52 -7.81 -8.50 10.27
CA ASP A 52 -8.92 -7.58 10.15
C ASP A 52 -10.14 -8.32 9.60
N PHE A 53 -11.30 -8.00 10.11
CA PHE A 53 -12.56 -8.66 9.75
C PHE A 53 -13.60 -7.62 9.36
N ASP A 54 -14.09 -7.72 8.12
CA ASP A 54 -15.14 -6.88 7.56
C ASP A 54 -16.44 -7.63 7.48
N VAL A 55 -17.54 -6.95 7.83
CA VAL A 55 -18.91 -7.49 7.78
C VAL A 55 -19.72 -6.71 6.77
N ALA A 56 -20.40 -7.42 5.87
CA ALA A 56 -21.36 -6.84 4.94
C ALA A 56 -22.79 -7.20 5.37
N THR A 57 -23.71 -6.25 5.27
CA THR A 57 -25.10 -6.39 5.75
C THR A 57 -26.06 -5.65 4.84
N ASN A 58 -27.36 -6.02 4.90
CA ASN A 58 -28.44 -5.24 4.30
C ASN A 58 -28.93 -4.10 5.20
N ALA A 59 -28.47 -4.01 6.46
CA ALA A 59 -28.78 -2.90 7.34
C ALA A 59 -28.09 -1.61 6.84
N THR A 60 -28.78 -0.48 6.86
CA THR A 60 -28.20 0.83 6.58
C THR A 60 -27.20 1.25 7.66
N PRO A 61 -26.30 2.19 7.41
CA PRO A 61 -25.34 2.65 8.42
C PRO A 61 -26.04 3.16 9.70
N GLU A 62 -27.20 3.79 9.56
CA GLU A 62 -28.01 4.29 10.67
C GLU A 62 -28.58 3.15 11.51
N GLU A 63 -29.09 2.09 10.86
CA GLU A 63 -29.61 0.90 11.55
C GLU A 63 -28.49 0.16 12.27
N VAL A 64 -27.32 -0.02 11.63
CA VAL A 64 -26.14 -0.60 12.29
C VAL A 64 -25.74 0.23 13.51
N ASN A 65 -25.71 1.56 13.38
CA ASN A 65 -25.36 2.45 14.50
C ASN A 65 -26.41 2.38 15.64
N ALA A 66 -27.68 2.15 15.32
CA ALA A 66 -28.72 1.94 16.33
C ALA A 66 -28.58 0.60 17.07
N VAL A 67 -28.15 -0.45 16.36
CA VAL A 67 -27.88 -1.78 16.95
C VAL A 67 -26.67 -1.77 17.88
N PHE A 68 -25.63 -0.98 17.57
CA PHE A 68 -24.37 -0.96 18.31
C PHE A 68 -24.08 0.42 18.93
N ARG A 69 -24.24 0.54 20.27
CA ARG A 69 -23.95 1.78 21.01
C ARG A 69 -22.47 2.20 20.94
N ASN A 70 -21.56 1.23 20.71
CA ASN A 70 -20.11 1.40 20.60
C ASN A 70 -19.66 1.55 19.14
N SER A 71 -20.50 2.14 18.29
CA SER A 71 -20.23 2.31 16.87
C SER A 71 -20.17 3.77 16.44
N ARG A 72 -19.54 4.01 15.28
CA ARG A 72 -19.45 5.32 14.65
C ARG A 72 -19.52 5.20 13.13
N ILE A 73 -20.36 5.99 12.50
CA ILE A 73 -20.40 6.12 11.05
C ILE A 73 -19.22 6.97 10.57
N ILE A 74 -18.44 6.46 9.61
CA ILE A 74 -17.29 7.14 9.01
C ILE A 74 -17.38 7.15 7.48
N GLY A 75 -16.58 8.02 6.86
CA GLY A 75 -16.51 8.15 5.41
C GLY A 75 -17.58 9.07 4.83
N ARG A 76 -17.17 9.91 3.85
CA ARG A 76 -18.08 10.78 3.08
C ARG A 76 -18.42 10.20 1.72
N ARG A 77 -17.40 9.59 1.07
CA ARG A 77 -17.54 8.96 -0.25
C ARG A 77 -18.22 7.60 -0.14
N PHE A 78 -17.79 6.83 0.85
CA PHE A 78 -18.28 5.50 1.18
C PHE A 78 -18.58 5.46 2.67
N ARG A 79 -19.85 5.42 3.03
CA ARG A 79 -20.25 5.35 4.44
C ARG A 79 -20.11 3.94 4.95
N ILE A 80 -19.33 3.77 6.01
CA ILE A 80 -19.12 2.51 6.73
C ILE A 80 -19.32 2.74 8.23
N VAL A 81 -19.57 1.70 8.97
CA VAL A 81 -19.72 1.77 10.43
C VAL A 81 -18.57 1.03 11.10
N HIS A 82 -17.81 1.73 11.91
CA HIS A 82 -16.83 1.12 12.80
C HIS A 82 -17.51 0.71 14.10
N VAL A 83 -17.54 -0.58 14.40
CA VAL A 83 -18.00 -1.12 15.71
C VAL A 83 -16.76 -1.47 16.52
N ARG A 84 -16.58 -0.82 17.68
CA ARG A 84 -15.36 -0.93 18.49
C ARG A 84 -15.52 -1.92 19.65
N PHE A 85 -14.57 -2.86 19.76
CA PHE A 85 -14.43 -3.78 20.89
C PHE A 85 -13.03 -3.60 21.53
N GLY A 86 -12.92 -2.70 22.50
CA GLY A 86 -11.62 -2.34 23.07
C GLY A 86 -10.68 -1.75 22.01
N ARG A 87 -9.64 -2.49 21.64
CA ARG A 87 -8.69 -2.09 20.58
C ARG A 87 -9.09 -2.58 19.19
N GLU A 88 -9.96 -3.60 19.12
CA GLU A 88 -10.43 -4.16 17.85
C GLU A 88 -11.55 -3.32 17.27
N ILE A 89 -11.53 -3.12 15.96
CA ILE A 89 -12.59 -2.43 15.21
C ILE A 89 -13.09 -3.41 14.15
N ILE A 90 -14.41 -3.63 14.12
CA ILE A 90 -15.05 -4.37 13.03
C ILE A 90 -15.69 -3.34 12.10
N GLU A 91 -15.27 -3.36 10.83
CA GLU A 91 -15.87 -2.53 9.78
C GLU A 91 -17.15 -3.19 9.28
N VAL A 92 -18.25 -2.45 9.34
CA VAL A 92 -19.54 -2.93 8.83
C VAL A 92 -19.95 -2.07 7.65
N THR A 93 -20.18 -2.72 6.51
CA THR A 93 -20.59 -2.09 5.25
C THR A 93 -21.99 -2.52 4.86
N THR A 94 -22.84 -1.58 4.43
CA THR A 94 -24.13 -1.90 3.81
C THR A 94 -23.90 -2.39 2.39
N PHE A 95 -24.66 -3.41 1.95
CA PHE A 95 -24.64 -3.85 0.55
C PHE A 95 -24.91 -2.70 -0.39
N ARG A 96 -24.13 -2.59 -1.45
CA ARG A 96 -24.21 -1.51 -2.43
C ARG A 96 -24.87 -1.97 -3.71
N GLY A 97 -25.77 -1.14 -4.22
CA GLY A 97 -26.50 -1.37 -5.47
C GLY A 97 -25.83 -0.76 -6.69
N HIS A 98 -26.34 -1.10 -7.88
CA HIS A 98 -25.92 -0.51 -9.15
C HIS A 98 -26.48 0.91 -9.33
N HIS A 99 -25.77 1.70 -10.11
CA HIS A 99 -26.28 2.94 -10.69
C HIS A 99 -26.88 2.64 -12.06
N ASP A 100 -28.18 2.47 -12.16
CA ASP A 100 -28.84 2.49 -13.45
C ASP A 100 -28.82 3.93 -13.97
N SER A 101 -28.13 4.14 -15.06
CA SER A 101 -28.00 5.44 -15.75
C SER A 101 -29.27 5.87 -16.49
N GLU A 102 -30.39 5.15 -16.35
CA GLU A 102 -31.61 5.38 -17.15
C GLU A 102 -32.85 5.84 -16.38
N ASP A 103 -32.82 6.01 -15.05
CA ASP A 103 -34.03 6.53 -14.36
C ASP A 103 -33.89 8.00 -13.96
N THR A 104 -34.28 8.88 -14.89
CA THR A 104 -34.34 10.35 -14.76
C THR A 104 -35.56 10.85 -14.00
N SER A 105 -36.04 10.15 -13.02
CA SER A 105 -37.18 10.60 -12.22
C SER A 105 -36.98 10.47 -10.73
N THR A 106 -36.22 11.38 -10.14
CA THR A 106 -36.44 11.99 -8.81
C THR A 106 -35.21 12.78 -8.36
N ARG A 107 -35.43 14.04 -7.95
CA ARG A 107 -34.42 15.03 -7.51
C ARG A 107 -33.54 14.61 -6.32
N ASP A 108 -33.84 13.51 -5.64
CA ASP A 108 -33.09 13.04 -4.45
C ASP A 108 -31.97 12.04 -4.75
N LYS A 109 -31.94 11.38 -5.92
CA LYS A 109 -30.90 10.37 -6.28
C LYS A 109 -29.52 10.99 -6.57
N SER A 110 -29.47 12.26 -7.00
CA SER A 110 -28.19 12.96 -7.33
C SER A 110 -27.29 13.24 -6.13
N ALA A 111 -27.82 13.19 -4.91
CA ALA A 111 -27.04 13.41 -3.68
C ALA A 111 -26.24 12.17 -3.23
N HIS A 112 -26.65 10.97 -3.65
CA HIS A 112 -26.09 9.69 -3.18
C HIS A 112 -25.03 9.13 -4.13
N SER A 113 -25.06 9.50 -5.42
CA SER A 113 -24.06 9.10 -6.40
C SER A 113 -23.60 10.26 -7.25
N ARG A 114 -22.32 10.30 -7.58
CA ARG A 114 -21.72 11.31 -8.45
C ARG A 114 -20.52 10.75 -9.19
N GLN A 115 -20.49 10.93 -10.50
CA GLN A 115 -19.32 10.66 -11.34
C GLN A 115 -18.75 11.97 -11.88
N SER A 116 -17.43 11.97 -12.19
CA SER A 116 -16.80 13.05 -12.95
C SER A 116 -17.10 12.90 -14.45
N ASP A 117 -16.84 13.96 -15.23
CA ASP A 117 -16.97 13.95 -16.70
C ASP A 117 -16.14 12.87 -17.40
N LYS A 118 -15.15 12.30 -16.71
CA LYS A 118 -14.27 11.21 -17.16
C LYS A 118 -14.66 9.82 -16.61
N GLY A 119 -15.83 9.70 -15.97
CA GLY A 119 -16.35 8.44 -15.44
C GLY A 119 -15.83 8.04 -14.04
N LEU A 120 -15.05 8.90 -13.34
CA LEU A 120 -14.59 8.63 -11.99
C LEU A 120 -15.75 8.70 -10.98
N LEU A 121 -15.94 7.65 -10.19
CA LEU A 121 -16.92 7.60 -9.10
C LEU A 121 -16.51 8.56 -7.95
N LEU A 122 -17.30 9.60 -7.71
CA LEU A 122 -17.08 10.60 -6.67
C LEU A 122 -17.86 10.31 -5.38
N ARG A 123 -19.06 9.73 -5.47
CA ARG A 123 -19.91 9.26 -4.36
C ARG A 123 -20.59 7.97 -4.74
N ASP A 124 -20.80 7.08 -3.77
CA ASP A 124 -21.37 5.76 -3.96
C ASP A 124 -22.02 5.25 -2.67
N ASN A 125 -23.21 5.77 -2.37
CA ASN A 125 -24.01 5.37 -1.21
C ASN A 125 -25.40 4.86 -1.65
N VAL A 126 -25.47 4.22 -2.82
CA VAL A 126 -26.66 3.49 -3.26
C VAL A 126 -26.60 2.09 -2.66
N TYR A 127 -27.65 1.72 -1.92
CA TYR A 127 -27.75 0.41 -1.26
C TYR A 127 -28.48 -0.59 -2.16
N GLY A 128 -28.13 -1.88 -2.05
CA GLY A 128 -28.65 -2.91 -2.93
C GLY A 128 -28.66 -4.30 -2.29
N THR A 129 -28.65 -5.31 -3.15
CA THR A 129 -28.63 -6.71 -2.78
C THR A 129 -27.19 -7.22 -2.57
N LEU A 130 -27.06 -8.44 -2.02
CA LEU A 130 -25.77 -9.12 -1.86
C LEU A 130 -25.09 -9.33 -3.22
N GLU A 131 -25.85 -9.68 -4.25
CA GLU A 131 -25.35 -9.90 -5.61
C GLU A 131 -24.80 -8.62 -6.23
N GLU A 132 -25.53 -7.52 -6.11
CA GLU A 132 -25.07 -6.21 -6.59
C GLU A 132 -23.80 -5.76 -5.86
N ASP A 133 -23.72 -5.97 -4.53
CA ASP A 133 -22.51 -5.66 -3.76
C ASP A 133 -21.32 -6.49 -4.24
N ALA A 134 -21.52 -7.78 -4.53
CA ALA A 134 -20.47 -8.66 -5.03
C ALA A 134 -19.92 -8.22 -6.39
N VAL A 135 -20.81 -7.89 -7.33
CA VAL A 135 -20.42 -7.46 -8.69
C VAL A 135 -19.70 -6.11 -8.69
N ARG A 136 -19.98 -5.25 -7.73
CA ARG A 136 -19.34 -3.92 -7.62
C ARG A 136 -17.96 -3.93 -6.98
N ARG A 137 -17.56 -5.00 -6.32
CA ARG A 137 -16.21 -5.14 -5.76
C ARG A 137 -15.16 -5.10 -6.86
N ASP A 138 -13.90 -5.01 -6.47
CA ASP A 138 -12.79 -4.87 -7.40
C ASP A 138 -12.31 -6.22 -7.97
N LEU A 139 -11.98 -7.15 -7.10
CA LEU A 139 -11.36 -8.44 -7.46
C LEU A 139 -12.28 -9.60 -7.05
N THR A 140 -12.36 -10.61 -7.92
CA THR A 140 -13.17 -11.81 -7.68
C THR A 140 -12.82 -12.49 -6.37
N VAL A 141 -11.53 -12.61 -6.06
CA VAL A 141 -11.01 -13.22 -4.82
C VAL A 141 -11.36 -12.45 -3.54
N ASN A 142 -11.78 -11.19 -3.65
CA ASN A 142 -12.22 -10.33 -2.54
C ASN A 142 -13.74 -10.17 -2.47
N ALA A 143 -14.50 -10.88 -3.31
CA ALA A 143 -15.96 -10.80 -3.38
C ALA A 143 -16.64 -12.09 -2.91
N LEU A 144 -16.06 -12.70 -1.89
CA LEU A 144 -16.59 -13.90 -1.23
C LEU A 144 -17.26 -13.50 0.09
N TYR A 145 -18.39 -14.13 0.39
CA TYR A 145 -19.19 -13.86 1.58
C TYR A 145 -19.38 -15.15 2.38
N TYR A 146 -19.04 -15.12 3.65
CA TYR A 146 -19.21 -16.28 4.54
C TYR A 146 -20.31 -16.01 5.55
N ASP A 147 -21.29 -16.93 5.60
CA ASP A 147 -22.35 -16.94 6.61
C ASP A 147 -21.93 -17.79 7.81
N SER A 148 -21.73 -17.16 8.96
CA SER A 148 -21.41 -17.87 10.19
C SER A 148 -22.61 -18.59 10.84
N GLY A 149 -23.82 -18.49 10.28
CA GLY A 149 -25.01 -19.21 10.69
C GLY A 149 -25.18 -20.54 9.96
N THR A 150 -25.09 -20.52 8.63
CA THR A 150 -25.18 -21.73 7.77
C THR A 150 -23.84 -22.38 7.53
N PHE A 151 -22.73 -21.68 7.82
CA PHE A 151 -21.34 -22.08 7.52
C PHE A 151 -21.04 -22.22 6.02
N GLU A 152 -21.75 -21.48 5.19
CA GLU A 152 -21.62 -21.50 3.74
C GLU A 152 -20.84 -20.29 3.23
N VAL A 153 -20.15 -20.45 2.09
CA VAL A 153 -19.55 -19.34 1.33
C VAL A 153 -20.37 -19.07 0.08
N TYR A 154 -20.75 -17.81 -0.11
CA TYR A 154 -21.49 -17.35 -1.28
C TYR A 154 -20.52 -16.69 -2.27
N ASP A 155 -20.50 -17.19 -3.50
CA ASP A 155 -19.66 -16.73 -4.60
C ASP A 155 -20.53 -16.35 -5.81
N HIS A 156 -20.61 -15.06 -6.08
CA HIS A 156 -21.38 -14.50 -7.20
C HIS A 156 -20.53 -14.26 -8.45
N VAL A 157 -19.19 -14.27 -8.32
CA VAL A 157 -18.27 -13.76 -9.35
C VAL A 157 -17.12 -14.74 -9.67
N HIS A 158 -17.26 -16.00 -9.30
CA HIS A 158 -16.26 -17.06 -9.54
C HIS A 158 -14.95 -16.92 -8.76
N GLY A 159 -14.96 -16.19 -7.65
CA GLY A 159 -13.77 -15.93 -6.83
C GLY A 159 -13.12 -17.18 -6.26
N VAL A 160 -13.89 -18.21 -5.92
CA VAL A 160 -13.35 -19.52 -5.45
C VAL A 160 -12.56 -20.23 -6.56
N ALA A 161 -13.01 -20.14 -7.81
CA ALA A 161 -12.29 -20.73 -8.92
C ALA A 161 -10.95 -20.01 -9.15
N ASP A 162 -10.93 -18.68 -9.04
CA ASP A 162 -9.73 -17.87 -9.19
C ASP A 162 -8.75 -18.10 -8.04
N LEU A 163 -9.23 -18.26 -6.80
CA LEU A 163 -8.39 -18.67 -5.66
C LEU A 163 -7.70 -20.00 -5.92
N LYS A 164 -8.43 -21.01 -6.42
CA LYS A 164 -7.88 -22.34 -6.75
C LYS A 164 -6.85 -22.29 -7.88
N ARG A 165 -7.01 -21.35 -8.82
CA ARG A 165 -6.08 -21.14 -9.96
C ARG A 165 -4.92 -20.21 -9.60
N HIS A 166 -4.89 -19.65 -8.41
CA HIS A 166 -3.94 -18.60 -8.02
C HIS A 166 -3.94 -17.42 -9.00
N ASN A 167 -5.14 -16.89 -9.30
CA ASN A 167 -5.32 -15.89 -10.33
C ASN A 167 -6.01 -14.63 -9.79
N ILE A 168 -5.54 -13.44 -10.20
CA ILE A 168 -6.12 -12.14 -9.87
C ILE A 168 -6.94 -11.66 -11.05
N CYS A 169 -8.25 -11.57 -10.87
CA CYS A 169 -9.20 -11.11 -11.87
C CYS A 169 -9.98 -9.88 -11.38
N ILE A 170 -10.11 -8.87 -12.25
CA ILE A 170 -11.06 -7.77 -12.06
C ILE A 170 -12.48 -8.29 -12.33
N ILE A 171 -13.44 -7.86 -11.51
CA ILE A 171 -14.86 -8.17 -11.72
C ILE A 171 -15.42 -7.26 -12.82
N GLY A 172 -16.04 -7.83 -13.84
CA GLY A 172 -16.60 -7.11 -14.99
C GLY A 172 -15.58 -6.80 -16.08
N ASP A 173 -15.81 -5.76 -16.88
CA ASP A 173 -14.88 -5.33 -17.93
C ASP A 173 -13.70 -4.54 -17.32
N PRO A 174 -12.45 -5.04 -17.43
CA PRO A 174 -11.31 -4.40 -16.77
C PRO A 174 -11.07 -2.95 -17.24
N ALA A 175 -11.24 -2.65 -18.53
CA ALA A 175 -11.01 -1.31 -19.04
C ALA A 175 -12.03 -0.31 -18.48
N GLN A 176 -13.29 -0.70 -18.41
CA GLN A 176 -14.33 0.10 -17.77
C GLN A 176 -14.04 0.29 -16.28
N ARG A 177 -13.70 -0.78 -15.57
CA ARG A 177 -13.42 -0.75 -14.14
C ARG A 177 -12.21 0.13 -13.79
N TYR A 178 -11.18 0.15 -14.63
CA TYR A 178 -10.02 1.04 -14.46
C TYR A 178 -10.37 2.50 -14.73
N ARG A 179 -11.27 2.82 -15.67
CA ARG A 179 -11.78 4.19 -15.87
C ARG A 179 -12.61 4.69 -14.70
N GLU A 180 -13.45 3.83 -14.11
CA GLU A 180 -14.23 4.16 -12.91
C GLU A 180 -13.34 4.48 -11.71
N ASP A 181 -12.26 3.71 -11.51
CA ASP A 181 -11.28 3.88 -10.44
C ASP A 181 -9.89 3.36 -10.85
N PRO A 182 -9.01 4.24 -11.37
CA PRO A 182 -7.67 3.87 -11.80
C PRO A 182 -6.80 3.22 -10.73
N VAL A 183 -7.06 3.50 -9.44
CA VAL A 183 -6.37 2.87 -8.31
C VAL A 183 -6.54 1.35 -8.30
N ARG A 184 -7.56 0.81 -8.95
CA ARG A 184 -7.74 -0.65 -9.11
C ARG A 184 -6.54 -1.31 -9.80
N MET A 185 -5.84 -0.63 -10.73
CA MET A 185 -4.59 -1.14 -11.31
C MET A 185 -3.51 -1.36 -10.24
N LEU A 186 -3.32 -0.40 -9.34
CA LEU A 186 -2.39 -0.55 -8.21
C LEU A 186 -2.83 -1.66 -7.24
N ARG A 187 -4.13 -1.82 -7.04
CA ARG A 187 -4.69 -2.89 -6.21
C ARG A 187 -4.46 -4.27 -6.83
N VAL A 188 -4.56 -4.41 -8.15
CA VAL A 188 -4.20 -5.65 -8.88
C VAL A 188 -2.74 -6.00 -8.61
N MET A 189 -1.81 -5.06 -8.79
CA MET A 189 -0.38 -5.28 -8.48
C MET A 189 -0.16 -5.69 -7.03
N ARG A 190 -0.81 -4.99 -6.10
CA ARG A 190 -0.72 -5.28 -4.67
C ARG A 190 -1.18 -6.70 -4.32
N PHE A 191 -2.32 -7.12 -4.83
CA PHE A 191 -2.85 -8.44 -4.50
C PHE A 191 -2.12 -9.55 -5.24
N ALA A 192 -1.65 -9.33 -6.46
CA ALA A 192 -0.76 -10.25 -7.15
C ALA A 192 0.54 -10.48 -6.36
N ALA A 193 1.15 -9.38 -5.86
CA ALA A 193 2.34 -9.47 -5.01
C ALA A 193 2.07 -10.12 -3.65
N LYS A 194 0.97 -9.72 -2.97
CA LYS A 194 0.61 -10.22 -1.63
C LYS A 194 0.34 -11.72 -1.61
N LEU A 195 -0.33 -12.22 -2.64
CA LEU A 195 -0.81 -13.60 -2.71
C LEU A 195 0.12 -14.51 -3.53
N ASP A 196 1.10 -13.92 -4.18
CA ASP A 196 1.95 -14.58 -5.18
C ASP A 196 1.11 -15.26 -6.28
N PHE A 197 0.12 -14.52 -6.77
CA PHE A 197 -0.81 -14.97 -7.81
C PHE A 197 -0.46 -14.33 -9.16
N SER A 198 -0.73 -15.04 -10.24
CA SER A 198 -0.70 -14.48 -11.60
C SER A 198 -1.88 -13.51 -11.82
N ILE A 199 -1.74 -12.64 -12.80
CA ILE A 199 -2.81 -11.72 -13.20
C ILE A 199 -3.47 -12.29 -14.45
N GLU A 200 -4.80 -12.34 -14.47
CA GLU A 200 -5.58 -12.78 -15.62
C GLU A 200 -5.28 -11.94 -16.87
N ASP A 201 -5.22 -12.57 -18.05
CA ASP A 201 -4.84 -11.91 -19.31
C ASP A 201 -5.70 -10.68 -19.64
N LYS A 202 -7.03 -10.76 -19.48
CA LYS A 202 -7.93 -9.62 -19.75
C LYS A 202 -7.67 -8.48 -18.77
N THR A 203 -7.46 -8.82 -17.49
CA THR A 203 -7.16 -7.88 -16.42
C THR A 203 -5.84 -7.15 -16.68
N GLN A 204 -4.77 -7.86 -17.06
CA GLN A 204 -3.47 -7.25 -17.33
C GLN A 204 -3.43 -6.46 -18.64
N ASN A 205 -4.05 -6.97 -19.72
CA ASN A 205 -3.98 -6.34 -21.04
C ASN A 205 -4.68 -4.96 -21.08
N ALA A 206 -5.69 -4.74 -20.23
CA ALA A 206 -6.37 -3.45 -20.12
C ALA A 206 -5.53 -2.36 -19.43
N ILE A 207 -4.47 -2.72 -18.70
CA ILE A 207 -3.67 -1.76 -17.90
C ILE A 207 -3.00 -0.72 -18.78
N ALA A 208 -2.33 -1.13 -19.86
CA ALA A 208 -1.59 -0.23 -20.74
C ALA A 208 -2.47 0.91 -21.28
N GLY A 209 -3.71 0.61 -21.66
CA GLY A 209 -4.67 1.61 -22.17
C GLY A 209 -5.27 2.53 -21.11
N CYS A 210 -5.12 2.20 -19.82
CA CYS A 210 -5.73 2.94 -18.70
C CYS A 210 -4.69 3.57 -17.75
N ALA A 211 -3.43 3.19 -17.83
CA ALA A 211 -2.37 3.59 -16.88
C ALA A 211 -2.28 5.11 -16.70
N ALA A 212 -2.42 5.89 -17.78
CA ALA A 212 -2.34 7.35 -17.74
C ALA A 212 -3.39 7.99 -16.82
N LEU A 213 -4.51 7.32 -16.55
CA LEU A 213 -5.55 7.81 -15.64
C LEU A 213 -5.07 7.90 -14.18
N LEU A 214 -3.98 7.22 -13.82
CA LEU A 214 -3.37 7.36 -12.49
C LEU A 214 -2.87 8.77 -12.21
N ALA A 215 -2.50 9.53 -13.23
CA ALA A 215 -2.09 10.93 -13.08
C ALA A 215 -3.24 11.85 -12.63
N GLU A 216 -4.49 11.42 -12.77
CA GLU A 216 -5.68 12.19 -12.36
C GLU A 216 -6.10 11.89 -10.91
N ILE A 217 -5.49 10.90 -10.27
CA ILE A 217 -5.81 10.52 -8.90
C ILE A 217 -5.21 11.55 -7.92
N PRO A 218 -5.99 12.01 -6.90
CA PRO A 218 -5.49 12.91 -5.89
C PRO A 218 -4.22 12.35 -5.21
N ALA A 219 -3.18 13.18 -5.12
CA ALA A 219 -1.87 12.79 -4.60
C ALA A 219 -1.92 12.13 -3.20
N ALA A 220 -2.82 12.61 -2.32
CA ALA A 220 -3.01 12.00 -1.01
C ALA A 220 -3.53 10.56 -1.10
N ARG A 221 -4.41 10.27 -2.07
CA ARG A 221 -4.92 8.91 -2.31
C ARG A 221 -3.83 8.01 -2.90
N LEU A 222 -3.00 8.54 -3.80
CA LEU A 222 -1.84 7.80 -4.31
C LEU A 222 -0.85 7.47 -3.18
N PHE A 223 -0.66 8.38 -2.22
CA PHE A 223 0.18 8.12 -1.06
C PHE A 223 -0.39 7.01 -0.16
N ASP A 224 -1.69 6.98 0.08
CA ASP A 224 -2.33 5.90 0.83
C ASP A 224 -2.14 4.54 0.16
N GLU A 225 -2.25 4.49 -1.18
CA GLU A 225 -1.95 3.24 -1.92
C GLU A 225 -0.45 2.91 -1.92
N PHE A 226 0.44 3.91 -2.01
CA PHE A 226 1.89 3.73 -1.85
C PHE A 226 2.24 3.01 -0.55
N LEU A 227 1.63 3.42 0.57
CA LEU A 227 1.83 2.75 1.86
C LEU A 227 1.38 1.30 1.82
N LYS A 228 0.24 1.01 1.22
CA LYS A 228 -0.30 -0.37 1.10
C LYS A 228 0.53 -1.24 0.16
N LEU A 229 1.15 -0.64 -0.87
CA LEU A 229 2.01 -1.34 -1.84
C LEU A 229 3.34 -1.77 -1.23
N PHE A 230 3.95 -0.89 -0.40
CA PHE A 230 5.34 -1.06 0.00
C PHE A 230 5.57 -1.32 1.49
N MET A 231 4.53 -1.18 2.34
CA MET A 231 4.69 -1.29 3.80
C MET A 231 3.99 -2.52 4.38
N ALA A 232 3.84 -3.59 3.60
CA ALA A 232 3.08 -4.77 4.02
C ALA A 232 3.81 -6.11 3.87
N GLY A 233 5.12 -6.08 3.57
CA GLY A 233 6.00 -7.27 3.55
C GLY A 233 6.11 -7.98 2.20
N TYR A 234 5.73 -7.31 1.10
CA TYR A 234 5.87 -7.80 -0.28
C TYR A 234 6.29 -6.68 -1.25
N ALA A 235 7.05 -5.71 -0.75
CA ALA A 235 7.46 -4.53 -1.50
C ALA A 235 8.34 -4.87 -2.72
N GLN A 236 9.22 -5.87 -2.59
CA GLN A 236 10.08 -6.29 -3.71
C GLN A 236 9.24 -6.79 -4.88
N ARG A 237 8.32 -7.73 -4.65
CA ARG A 237 7.46 -8.27 -5.71
C ARG A 237 6.54 -7.19 -6.28
N THR A 238 6.05 -6.28 -5.45
CA THR A 238 5.27 -5.13 -5.89
C THR A 238 6.07 -4.22 -6.83
N LEU A 239 7.33 -3.92 -6.51
CA LEU A 239 8.21 -3.13 -7.38
C LEU A 239 8.39 -3.78 -8.75
N GLU A 240 8.62 -5.10 -8.79
CA GLU A 240 8.77 -5.85 -10.04
C GLU A 240 7.54 -5.70 -10.94
N LEU A 241 6.35 -5.90 -10.39
CA LEU A 241 5.08 -5.75 -11.12
C LEU A 241 4.86 -4.30 -11.58
N LEU A 242 5.14 -3.31 -10.71
CA LEU A 242 5.00 -1.90 -11.11
C LEU A 242 5.96 -1.50 -12.23
N LEU A 243 7.14 -2.11 -12.30
CA LEU A 243 8.09 -1.92 -13.40
C LEU A 243 7.63 -2.66 -14.67
N GLU A 244 7.15 -3.88 -14.53
CA GLU A 244 6.64 -4.71 -15.65
C GLU A 244 5.49 -4.01 -16.37
N PHE A 245 4.52 -3.52 -15.63
CA PHE A 245 3.32 -2.84 -16.16
C PHE A 245 3.47 -1.32 -16.34
N ASP A 246 4.68 -0.78 -16.19
CA ASP A 246 5.01 0.64 -16.34
C ASP A 246 4.19 1.59 -15.44
N LEU A 247 3.80 1.11 -14.27
CA LEU A 247 3.00 1.89 -13.31
C LEU A 247 3.85 2.69 -12.31
N LEU A 248 5.13 2.34 -12.13
CA LEU A 248 6.02 3.04 -11.20
C LEU A 248 6.18 4.53 -11.57
N GLN A 249 6.06 4.90 -12.85
CA GLN A 249 6.17 6.28 -13.31
C GLN A 249 5.13 7.23 -12.69
N TYR A 250 3.99 6.71 -12.23
CA TYR A 250 2.95 7.52 -11.56
C TYR A 250 3.17 7.68 -10.05
N LEU A 251 4.08 6.90 -9.48
CA LEU A 251 4.45 6.96 -8.06
C LEU A 251 5.83 7.58 -7.82
N ALA A 252 6.76 7.38 -8.75
CA ALA A 252 8.14 7.88 -8.67
C ALA A 252 8.64 8.32 -10.06
N PRO A 253 8.04 9.35 -10.69
CA PRO A 253 8.33 9.76 -12.05
C PRO A 253 9.81 10.12 -12.26
N ALA A 254 10.40 10.87 -11.35
CA ALA A 254 11.79 11.32 -11.43
C ALA A 254 12.79 10.17 -11.56
N SER A 255 12.57 9.06 -10.88
CA SER A 255 13.48 7.92 -10.82
C SER A 255 13.11 6.76 -11.74
N ASN A 256 11.85 6.67 -12.19
CA ASN A 256 11.35 5.52 -12.96
C ASN A 256 12.24 5.17 -14.15
N LYS A 257 12.56 6.17 -15.00
CA LYS A 257 13.39 5.95 -16.18
C LYS A 257 14.80 5.45 -15.84
N LYS A 258 15.39 5.94 -14.73
CA LYS A 258 16.69 5.52 -14.26
C LYS A 258 16.67 4.10 -13.72
N ILE A 259 15.69 3.77 -12.84
CA ILE A 259 15.50 2.43 -12.28
C ILE A 259 15.30 1.39 -13.40
N ARG A 260 14.62 1.74 -14.49
CA ARG A 260 14.39 0.83 -15.61
C ARG A 260 15.65 0.56 -16.45
N ARG A 261 16.56 1.53 -16.59
CA ARG A 261 17.70 1.48 -17.52
C ARG A 261 19.04 1.19 -16.86
N ASP A 262 19.17 1.50 -15.58
CA ASP A 262 20.42 1.39 -14.84
C ASP A 262 20.33 0.24 -13.83
N THR A 263 21.19 -0.75 -14.02
CA THR A 263 21.23 -1.95 -13.18
C THR A 263 21.58 -1.62 -11.74
N GLN A 264 22.49 -0.67 -11.48
CA GLN A 264 22.89 -0.26 -10.13
C GLN A 264 21.71 0.44 -9.42
N ALA A 265 21.04 1.38 -10.11
CA ALA A 265 19.84 2.03 -9.57
C ALA A 265 18.74 1.03 -9.23
N ARG A 266 18.52 0.04 -10.11
CA ARG A 266 17.54 -1.03 -9.89
C ARG A 266 17.90 -1.89 -8.67
N ARG A 267 19.18 -2.32 -8.56
CA ARG A 267 19.67 -3.13 -7.43
C ARG A 267 19.49 -2.41 -6.10
N LEU A 268 19.79 -1.11 -6.03
CA LEU A 268 19.61 -0.31 -4.82
C LEU A 268 18.13 -0.33 -4.36
N VAL A 269 17.21 -0.03 -5.27
CA VAL A 269 15.79 0.03 -4.92
C VAL A 269 15.26 -1.36 -4.55
N GLN A 270 15.66 -2.41 -5.27
CA GLN A 270 15.30 -3.78 -4.93
C GLN A 270 15.84 -4.20 -3.56
N ALA A 271 17.09 -3.85 -3.23
CA ALA A 271 17.69 -4.13 -1.92
C ALA A 271 16.93 -3.41 -0.79
N ALA A 272 16.54 -2.15 -1.00
CA ALA A 272 15.73 -1.42 -0.04
C ALA A 272 14.34 -2.08 0.19
N MET A 273 13.71 -2.58 -0.88
CA MET A 273 12.43 -3.30 -0.77
C MET A 273 12.60 -4.62 -0.02
N ARG A 274 13.60 -5.44 -0.36
CA ARG A 274 13.91 -6.70 0.38
C ARG A 274 14.16 -6.45 1.85
N ASN A 275 15.00 -5.45 2.17
CA ASN A 275 15.28 -5.10 3.56
C ASN A 275 14.00 -4.72 4.31
N THR A 276 13.12 -3.94 3.69
CA THR A 276 11.84 -3.56 4.27
C THR A 276 10.94 -4.77 4.50
N ASP A 277 10.82 -5.66 3.50
CA ASP A 277 10.01 -6.88 3.61
C ASP A 277 10.52 -7.78 4.73
N THR A 278 11.83 -8.03 4.81
CA THR A 278 12.46 -8.81 5.89
C THR A 278 12.16 -8.21 7.26
N ARG A 279 12.31 -6.90 7.41
CA ARG A 279 12.03 -6.23 8.69
C ARG A 279 10.56 -6.33 9.10
N ILE A 280 9.62 -6.21 8.15
CA ILE A 280 8.19 -6.36 8.43
C ILE A 280 7.87 -7.79 8.86
N LEU A 281 8.41 -8.79 8.17
CA LEU A 281 8.23 -10.21 8.53
C LEU A 281 8.80 -10.55 9.90
N ASP A 282 9.93 -9.92 10.27
CA ASP A 282 10.56 -10.04 11.60
C ASP A 282 9.82 -9.21 12.68
N GLY A 283 8.74 -8.53 12.37
CA GLY A 283 8.02 -7.64 13.29
C GLY A 283 8.81 -6.39 13.72
N LYS A 284 9.86 -6.04 12.98
CA LYS A 284 10.67 -4.84 13.24
C LYS A 284 10.03 -3.57 12.68
N PRO A 285 10.20 -2.42 13.33
CA PRO A 285 9.64 -1.16 12.84
C PRO A 285 10.27 -0.74 11.51
N VAL A 286 9.42 -0.28 10.60
CA VAL A 286 9.80 0.30 9.31
C VAL A 286 9.16 1.67 9.11
N THR A 287 9.74 2.47 8.25
CA THR A 287 9.22 3.81 7.92
C THR A 287 9.18 4.01 6.41
N PRO A 288 8.10 4.57 5.86
CA PRO A 288 8.02 4.93 4.45
C PRO A 288 9.16 5.85 3.98
N ALA A 289 9.73 6.64 4.89
CA ALA A 289 10.83 7.55 4.59
C ALA A 289 12.05 6.85 4.00
N PHE A 290 12.34 5.62 4.42
CA PHE A 290 13.47 4.83 3.93
C PHE A 290 13.25 4.40 2.46
N ILE A 291 12.09 3.84 2.15
CA ILE A 291 11.72 3.45 0.78
C ILE A 291 11.66 4.67 -0.15
N LEU A 292 11.06 5.77 0.33
CA LEU A 292 10.99 7.02 -0.44
C LEU A 292 12.40 7.57 -0.73
N ALA A 293 13.32 7.51 0.24
CA ALA A 293 14.71 7.90 0.02
C ALA A 293 15.39 7.02 -1.04
N ALA A 294 15.18 5.70 -0.97
CA ALA A 294 15.73 4.75 -1.94
C ALA A 294 15.16 4.94 -3.36
N LEU A 295 13.86 5.16 -3.46
CA LEU A 295 13.21 5.42 -4.76
C LEU A 295 13.69 6.74 -5.39
N LEU A 296 13.96 7.76 -4.59
CA LEU A 296 14.39 9.07 -5.09
C LEU A 296 15.89 9.13 -5.37
N TRP A 297 16.72 8.31 -4.73
CA TRP A 297 18.18 8.36 -4.80
C TRP A 297 18.76 8.27 -6.21
N PRO A 298 18.26 7.39 -7.11
CA PRO A 298 18.79 7.34 -8.50
C PRO A 298 18.68 8.64 -9.25
N ALA A 299 17.58 9.38 -9.08
CA ALA A 299 17.42 10.70 -9.69
C ALA A 299 18.32 11.75 -9.04
N VAL A 300 18.42 11.73 -7.69
CA VAL A 300 19.30 12.63 -6.94
C VAL A 300 20.76 12.48 -7.38
N ARG A 301 21.25 11.25 -7.55
CA ARG A 301 22.62 11.01 -8.02
C ARG A 301 22.87 11.64 -9.38
N VAL A 302 21.99 11.39 -10.35
CA VAL A 302 22.14 11.93 -11.69
C VAL A 302 22.17 13.46 -11.68
N GLN A 303 21.26 14.08 -10.96
CA GLN A 303 21.18 15.54 -10.89
C GLN A 303 22.35 16.13 -10.08
N ALA A 304 22.79 15.47 -9.01
CA ALA A 304 23.97 15.88 -8.25
C ALA A 304 25.25 15.83 -9.08
N GLU A 305 25.44 14.81 -9.92
CA GLU A 305 26.57 14.74 -10.84
C GLU A 305 26.56 15.89 -11.87
N GLN A 306 25.40 16.30 -12.36
CA GLN A 306 25.26 17.49 -13.22
C GLN A 306 25.71 18.76 -12.48
N HIS A 307 25.25 18.95 -11.22
CA HIS A 307 25.68 20.08 -10.38
C HIS A 307 27.19 20.08 -10.13
N ARG A 308 27.78 18.89 -9.87
CA ARG A 308 29.23 18.74 -9.71
C ARG A 308 30.00 19.12 -10.99
N GLY A 309 29.49 18.75 -12.14
CA GLY A 309 30.05 19.15 -13.44
C GLY A 309 30.11 20.67 -13.60
N HIS A 310 29.31 21.43 -12.87
CA HIS A 310 29.35 22.89 -12.82
C HIS A 310 30.20 23.44 -11.66
N GLY A 311 30.97 22.58 -10.95
CA GLY A 311 31.89 22.96 -9.90
C GLY A 311 31.30 22.99 -8.46
N GLU A 312 30.07 22.54 -8.25
CA GLU A 312 29.51 22.47 -6.93
C GLU A 312 30.17 21.39 -6.06
N PRO A 313 30.45 21.64 -4.76
CA PRO A 313 30.85 20.59 -3.83
C PRO A 313 29.78 19.51 -3.71
N LEU A 314 30.19 18.23 -3.54
CA LEU A 314 29.28 17.08 -3.51
C LEU A 314 28.10 17.26 -2.54
N GLN A 315 28.34 17.74 -1.32
CA GLN A 315 27.29 17.95 -0.34
C GLN A 315 26.25 18.96 -0.81
N VAL A 316 26.70 20.06 -1.44
CA VAL A 316 25.84 21.12 -1.98
C VAL A 316 25.03 20.55 -3.15
N ALA A 317 25.70 19.83 -4.06
CA ALA A 317 25.08 19.20 -5.22
C ALA A 317 23.98 18.20 -4.83
N ILE A 318 24.25 17.32 -3.85
CA ILE A 318 23.24 16.36 -3.33
C ILE A 318 22.07 17.11 -2.68
N ASN A 319 22.33 18.18 -1.93
CA ASN A 319 21.27 18.96 -1.29
C ASN A 319 20.38 19.67 -2.30
N ASN A 320 20.98 20.34 -3.29
CA ASN A 320 20.27 21.08 -4.35
C ASN A 320 19.43 20.13 -5.20
N ALA A 321 20.03 19.06 -5.72
CA ALA A 321 19.34 18.02 -6.47
C ALA A 321 18.17 17.42 -5.67
N GLY A 322 18.44 17.08 -4.42
CA GLY A 322 17.43 16.48 -3.58
C GLY A 322 16.29 17.41 -3.17
N GLN A 323 16.53 18.71 -3.05
CA GLN A 323 15.47 19.67 -2.72
C GLN A 323 14.50 19.83 -3.90
N SER A 324 15.01 19.93 -5.12
CA SER A 324 14.19 20.00 -6.33
C SER A 324 13.32 18.75 -6.50
N LEU A 325 13.95 17.58 -6.47
CA LEU A 325 13.26 16.28 -6.65
C LEU A 325 12.31 15.95 -5.49
N MET A 326 12.62 16.41 -4.28
CA MET A 326 11.71 16.30 -3.13
C MET A 326 10.41 17.08 -3.36
N SER A 327 10.52 18.30 -3.91
CA SER A 327 9.34 19.12 -4.21
C SER A 327 8.42 18.42 -5.21
N GLU A 328 8.99 17.82 -6.25
CA GLU A 328 8.26 17.00 -7.23
C GLU A 328 7.60 15.77 -6.58
N ALA A 329 8.36 15.00 -5.77
CA ALA A 329 7.84 13.83 -5.09
C ALA A 329 6.70 14.16 -4.11
N VAL A 330 6.82 15.30 -3.38
CA VAL A 330 5.75 15.77 -2.49
C VAL A 330 4.49 16.18 -3.26
N GLN A 331 4.63 16.80 -4.44
CA GLN A 331 3.49 17.11 -5.29
C GLN A 331 2.82 15.84 -5.84
N THR A 332 3.61 14.87 -6.29
CA THR A 332 3.11 13.59 -6.86
C THR A 332 2.36 12.74 -5.83
N LEU A 333 2.89 12.65 -4.59
CA LEU A 333 2.38 11.75 -3.56
C LEU A 333 1.83 12.45 -2.31
N SER A 334 1.83 13.79 -2.24
CA SER A 334 1.40 14.51 -1.03
C SER A 334 2.07 14.02 0.24
N ILE A 335 3.39 13.76 0.20
CA ILE A 335 4.15 13.11 1.28
C ILE A 335 4.08 13.96 2.55
N PRO A 336 3.53 13.44 3.68
CA PRO A 336 3.45 14.19 4.94
C PRO A 336 4.84 14.57 5.48
N LYS A 337 4.95 15.73 6.15
CA LYS A 337 6.22 16.23 6.76
C LYS A 337 6.89 15.21 7.66
N ARG A 338 6.11 14.41 8.38
CA ARG A 338 6.62 13.34 9.26
C ARG A 338 7.45 12.26 8.52
N PHE A 339 7.29 12.14 7.19
CA PHE A 339 8.06 11.23 6.34
C PHE A 339 9.05 11.96 5.44
N SER A 340 8.71 13.15 4.91
CA SER A 340 9.60 13.90 4.02
C SER A 340 10.82 14.46 4.76
N ILE A 341 10.69 14.83 6.04
CA ILE A 341 11.83 15.28 6.85
C ILE A 341 12.84 14.14 7.08
N PRO A 342 12.44 12.95 7.62
CA PRO A 342 13.38 11.83 7.74
C PRO A 342 13.99 11.37 6.41
N MET A 343 13.20 11.35 5.32
CA MET A 343 13.68 11.02 3.98
C MET A 343 14.81 11.96 3.54
N ARG A 344 14.66 13.27 3.77
CA ARG A 344 15.70 14.28 3.51
C ARG A 344 16.92 14.02 4.39
N GLU A 345 16.73 13.82 5.69
CA GLU A 345 17.82 13.57 6.65
C GLU A 345 18.66 12.34 6.25
N ILE A 346 18.04 11.20 5.88
CA ILE A 346 18.74 9.99 5.41
C ILE A 346 19.62 10.30 4.20
N ARG A 347 19.11 11.05 3.24
CA ARG A 347 19.84 11.43 2.04
C ARG A 347 21.00 12.37 2.34
N GLU A 348 20.78 13.42 3.14
CA GLU A 348 21.81 14.40 3.51
C GLU A 348 22.94 13.77 4.34
N PHE A 349 22.61 12.73 5.08
CA PHE A 349 23.61 11.97 5.82
C PHE A 349 24.62 11.27 4.93
N GLN A 350 24.27 10.90 3.68
CA GLN A 350 25.19 10.19 2.81
C GLN A 350 26.48 10.96 2.59
N SER A 351 26.40 12.27 2.33
CA SER A 351 27.59 13.13 2.21
C SER A 351 28.32 13.40 3.55
N ARG A 352 27.62 13.25 4.68
CA ARG A 352 28.23 13.38 6.02
C ARG A 352 29.02 12.11 6.39
N LEU A 353 28.56 10.93 5.97
CA LEU A 353 29.22 9.65 6.19
C LEU A 353 30.55 9.54 5.43
N GLU A 354 30.79 10.35 4.39
CA GLU A 354 32.09 10.43 3.71
C GLU A 354 33.19 11.07 4.57
N ARG A 355 32.79 11.76 5.64
CA ARG A 355 33.74 12.42 6.55
C ARG A 355 33.99 11.54 7.75
N THR A 356 35.07 10.77 7.72
CA THR A 356 35.46 9.80 8.76
C THR A 356 36.38 10.39 9.84
N LYS A 357 36.78 11.66 9.73
CA LYS A 357 37.75 12.32 10.65
C LYS A 357 37.11 13.47 11.41
N GLY A 358 37.71 13.75 12.58
CA GLY A 358 37.35 14.85 13.46
C GLY A 358 36.14 14.56 14.38
N ARG A 359 35.93 15.44 15.35
CA ARG A 359 34.89 15.30 16.39
C ARG A 359 33.49 15.08 15.82
N ARG A 360 33.15 15.74 14.70
CA ARG A 360 31.85 15.58 14.06
C ARG A 360 31.58 14.17 13.56
N ALA A 361 32.62 13.44 13.12
CA ALA A 361 32.48 12.04 12.73
C ALA A 361 32.21 11.15 13.95
N ALA A 362 32.95 11.36 15.05
CA ALA A 362 32.77 10.62 16.30
C ALA A 362 31.35 10.79 16.89
N GLU A 363 30.78 12.00 16.83
CA GLU A 363 29.44 12.32 17.34
C GLU A 363 28.31 11.87 16.37
N LEU A 364 28.64 11.56 15.10
CA LEU A 364 27.64 11.23 14.08
C LEU A 364 26.88 9.95 14.40
N VAL A 365 27.55 8.97 15.02
CA VAL A 365 26.98 7.68 15.43
C VAL A 365 25.81 7.84 16.42
N ASP A 366 25.87 8.86 17.29
CA ASP A 366 24.87 9.09 18.32
C ASP A 366 23.63 9.86 17.78
N HIS A 367 23.67 10.25 16.52
CA HIS A 367 22.54 10.96 15.92
C HIS A 367 21.37 10.01 15.62
N ARG A 368 20.15 10.40 15.97
CA ARG A 368 18.91 9.60 15.81
C ARG A 368 18.68 9.01 14.42
N ARG A 369 19.28 9.58 13.38
CA ARG A 369 19.17 9.11 11.97
C ARG A 369 20.37 8.29 11.52
N PHE A 370 21.39 8.18 12.32
CA PHE A 370 22.61 7.45 11.94
C PHE A 370 22.29 6.03 11.46
N ARG A 371 21.52 5.27 12.24
CA ARG A 371 21.20 3.89 11.89
C ARG A 371 20.54 3.77 10.52
N ALA A 372 19.54 4.58 10.22
CA ALA A 372 18.86 4.54 8.93
C ALA A 372 19.77 4.99 7.77
N ALA A 373 20.63 5.98 8.00
CA ALA A 373 21.58 6.46 7.00
C ALA A 373 22.71 5.47 6.74
N TYR A 374 23.17 4.78 7.78
CA TYR A 374 24.15 3.71 7.69
C TYR A 374 23.58 2.48 6.96
N ASP A 375 22.36 2.03 7.32
CA ASP A 375 21.69 0.95 6.58
C ASP A 375 21.52 1.33 5.10
N PHE A 376 21.26 2.60 4.80
CA PHE A 376 21.16 3.09 3.43
C PHE A 376 22.52 3.09 2.70
N LEU A 377 23.61 3.44 3.37
CA LEU A 377 24.96 3.34 2.84
C LEU A 377 25.31 1.89 2.46
N LEU A 378 25.03 0.93 3.33
CA LEU A 378 25.25 -0.49 3.05
C LEU A 378 24.46 -0.96 1.82
N LEU A 379 23.23 -0.47 1.62
CA LEU A 379 22.47 -0.79 0.40
C LEU A 379 23.05 -0.18 -0.88
N ARG A 380 23.71 0.98 -0.77
CA ARG A 380 24.43 1.60 -1.89
C ARG A 380 25.61 0.72 -2.32
N GLU A 381 26.37 0.21 -1.35
CA GLU A 381 27.49 -0.72 -1.58
C GLU A 381 27.01 -2.08 -2.12
N GLU A 382 25.96 -2.66 -1.54
CA GLU A 382 25.32 -3.89 -2.07
C GLU A 382 24.90 -3.74 -3.53
N ALA A 383 24.43 -2.56 -3.89
CA ALA A 383 24.06 -2.23 -5.28
C ALA A 383 25.28 -2.07 -6.22
N GLY A 384 26.48 -2.06 -5.68
CA GLY A 384 27.74 -1.89 -6.45
C GLY A 384 28.18 -0.43 -6.58
N GLU A 385 27.75 0.46 -5.70
CA GLU A 385 28.27 1.81 -5.63
C GLU A 385 29.63 1.80 -4.90
N ASP A 386 30.67 2.36 -5.54
CA ASP A 386 31.97 2.54 -4.88
C ASP A 386 31.87 3.69 -3.87
N THR A 387 31.96 3.35 -2.60
CA THR A 387 31.89 4.31 -1.47
C THR A 387 33.25 4.42 -0.76
N GLY A 388 34.29 3.72 -1.23
CA GLY A 388 35.61 3.71 -0.60
C GLY A 388 35.62 3.02 0.77
N GLU A 389 34.96 1.87 0.89
CA GLU A 389 34.91 1.04 2.12
C GLU A 389 34.27 1.74 3.34
N LEU A 390 33.41 2.74 3.09
CA LEU A 390 32.71 3.46 4.16
C LEU A 390 31.79 2.56 5.00
N GLY A 391 31.18 1.54 4.38
CA GLY A 391 30.34 0.56 5.07
C GLY A 391 31.11 -0.19 6.13
N ASP A 392 32.28 -0.71 5.79
CA ASP A 392 33.16 -1.42 6.73
C ASP A 392 33.64 -0.48 7.84
N PHE A 393 34.11 0.72 7.46
CA PHE A 393 34.51 1.74 8.44
C PHE A 393 33.41 2.02 9.46
N TRP A 394 32.18 2.34 9.03
CA TRP A 394 31.09 2.67 9.95
C TRP A 394 30.54 1.46 10.70
N THR A 395 30.69 0.24 10.15
CA THR A 395 30.36 -1.02 10.84
C THR A 395 31.20 -1.17 12.10
N ASP A 396 32.51 -0.99 11.98
CA ASP A 396 33.44 -1.11 13.10
C ASP A 396 33.32 0.10 14.03
N PHE A 397 33.31 1.30 13.47
CA PHE A 397 33.33 2.56 14.21
C PHE A 397 32.13 2.75 15.14
N GLN A 398 30.92 2.29 14.75
CA GLN A 398 29.73 2.38 15.59
C GLN A 398 29.76 1.49 16.83
N THR A 399 30.66 0.49 16.88
CA THR A 399 30.81 -0.42 18.03
C THR A 399 31.68 0.17 19.15
N LEU A 400 32.46 1.21 18.83
CA LEU A 400 33.38 1.87 19.74
C LEU A 400 32.66 2.83 20.72
N SER A 401 33.24 3.01 21.89
CA SER A 401 32.85 4.08 22.83
C SER A 401 33.10 5.46 22.22
N LEU A 402 32.48 6.51 22.77
CA LEU A 402 32.70 7.87 22.29
C LEU A 402 34.19 8.29 22.40
N GLU A 403 34.88 7.89 23.47
CA GLU A 403 36.29 8.19 23.69
C GLU A 403 37.18 7.54 22.62
N GLU A 404 36.95 6.25 22.35
CA GLU A 404 37.68 5.51 21.30
C GLU A 404 37.39 6.11 19.91
N ARG A 405 36.13 6.49 19.63
CA ARG A 405 35.77 7.16 18.39
C ARG A 405 36.46 8.50 18.20
N LEU A 406 36.55 9.31 19.27
CA LEU A 406 37.27 10.59 19.24
C LEU A 406 38.76 10.38 18.96
N SER A 407 39.38 9.41 19.63
CA SER A 407 40.79 9.03 19.41
C SER A 407 41.01 8.59 17.96
N GLN A 408 40.22 7.63 17.47
CA GLN A 408 40.36 7.11 16.10
C GLN A 408 40.07 8.16 15.02
N ALA A 409 39.15 9.07 15.25
CA ALA A 409 38.84 10.17 14.34
C ALA A 409 39.90 11.30 14.35
N GLY A 410 40.94 11.21 15.18
CA GLY A 410 41.96 12.26 15.30
C GLY A 410 41.41 13.56 15.91
N ALA A 411 40.51 13.47 16.86
CA ALA A 411 39.82 14.59 17.50
C ALA A 411 40.13 14.68 19.02
N GLY A 412 41.20 13.98 19.47
CA GLY A 412 41.68 13.99 20.82
C GLY A 412 42.59 15.19 21.10
#